data_2b6abe73b8d0801630a48dd4828734f6
#
_entry.id   2b6abe73b8d0801630a48dd4828734f6
#
_cell.length_a   1.000
_cell.length_b   1.000
_cell.length_c   1.000
_cell.angle_alpha   90.00
_cell.angle_beta   90.00
_cell.angle_gamma   90.00
#
_symmetry.space_group_name_H-M   'P 1'
#
loop_
_entity.id
_entity.type
_entity.pdbx_description
1 polymer ?
#
loop_
_entity_poly.entity_id
_entity_poly.type
_entity_poly.pdbx_seq_one_letter_code
_entity_poly.pdbx_strand_id
1 'polypeptide(L)'
;MKDMEEIKEKAKLLKAISHPIRLCVVKGLMESEGYNVTKMQSCLDIPQSTLSQHLTKLKDLNIIEGQRNGVEIKYYVKNDEVKKIINTIFEEQ
;
A
#
# COMPACT_ATOMS: atom_id res chain seq x y z
N MET A 1 20.96 -15.70 14.98
CA MET A 1 20.19 -14.61 14.42
C MET A 1 21.12 -13.59 13.86
N LYS A 2 21.15 -13.50 12.59
CA LYS A 2 22.27 -12.81 12.09
C LYS A 2 22.08 -11.33 11.81
N ASP A 3 20.90 -10.85 11.73
CA ASP A 3 20.78 -9.45 11.36
C ASP A 3 19.54 -8.81 11.94
N MET A 4 19.72 -8.19 13.09
CA MET A 4 18.61 -7.51 13.75
C MET A 4 18.10 -6.34 12.94
N GLU A 5 18.97 -5.68 12.17
CA GLU A 5 18.53 -4.58 11.32
C GLU A 5 17.56 -5.04 10.24
N GLU A 6 17.86 -6.17 9.64
CA GLU A 6 16.97 -6.73 8.63
C GLU A 6 15.63 -7.09 9.24
N ILE A 7 15.67 -7.70 10.44
CA ILE A 7 14.44 -8.07 11.13
C ILE A 7 13.60 -6.85 11.44
N LYS A 8 14.23 -5.78 11.89
CA LYS A 8 13.52 -4.54 12.20
C LYS A 8 12.89 -3.93 10.95
N GLU A 9 13.57 -3.99 9.83
CA GLU A 9 13.04 -3.47 8.59
C GLU A 9 11.84 -4.28 8.11
N LYS A 10 11.92 -5.59 8.22
CA LYS A 10 10.79 -6.44 7.85
C LYS A 10 9.61 -6.21 8.79
N ALA A 11 9.89 -6.00 10.07
CA ALA A 11 8.84 -5.71 11.04
C ALA A 11 8.13 -4.39 10.71
N LYS A 12 8.88 -3.36 10.31
CA LYS A 12 8.27 -2.09 9.89
C LYS A 12 7.35 -2.28 8.69
N LEU A 13 7.80 -3.08 7.75
CA LEU A 13 7.03 -3.38 6.56
C LEU A 13 5.72 -4.05 6.92
N LEU A 14 5.79 -5.08 7.74
CA LEU A 14 4.60 -5.81 8.17
C LEU A 14 3.67 -4.91 8.96
N LYS A 15 4.23 -4.08 9.84
CA LYS A 15 3.43 -3.16 10.63
C LYS A 15 2.68 -2.18 9.76
N ALA A 16 3.32 -1.71 8.69
CA ALA A 16 2.70 -0.73 7.80
C ALA A 16 1.46 -1.28 7.12
N ILE A 17 1.47 -2.55 6.74
CA ILE A 17 0.32 -3.15 6.06
C ILE A 17 -0.67 -3.79 7.05
N SER A 18 -0.33 -3.79 8.32
CA SER A 18 -1.17 -4.39 9.36
C SER A 18 -2.20 -3.38 9.88
N HIS A 19 -2.94 -2.81 8.95
CA HIS A 19 -3.99 -1.82 9.24
C HIS A 19 -5.06 -2.01 8.18
N PRO A 20 -6.34 -2.13 8.57
CA PRO A 20 -7.40 -2.45 7.58
C PRO A 20 -7.41 -1.53 6.36
N ILE A 21 -7.29 -0.24 6.60
CA ILE A 21 -7.34 0.72 5.49
C ILE A 21 -6.12 0.58 4.58
N ARG A 22 -4.92 0.50 5.17
CA ARG A 22 -3.71 0.36 4.38
C ARG A 22 -3.65 -0.96 3.65
N LEU A 23 -4.13 -2.02 4.29
CA LEU A 23 -4.19 -3.32 3.65
C LEU A 23 -5.15 -3.28 2.46
N CYS A 24 -6.29 -2.62 2.63
CA CYS A 24 -7.26 -2.46 1.56
C CYS A 24 -6.67 -1.66 0.39
N VAL A 25 -5.94 -0.60 0.69
CA VAL A 25 -5.30 0.21 -0.33
C VAL A 25 -4.31 -0.63 -1.15
N VAL A 26 -3.43 -1.35 -0.46
CA VAL A 26 -2.42 -2.14 -1.15
C VAL A 26 -3.07 -3.23 -1.99
N LYS A 27 -4.06 -3.93 -1.42
CA LYS A 27 -4.77 -4.97 -2.16
C LYS A 27 -5.44 -4.39 -3.40
N GLY A 28 -6.11 -3.25 -3.24
CA GLY A 28 -6.80 -2.61 -4.36
C GLY A 28 -5.85 -2.18 -5.47
N LEU A 29 -4.69 -1.66 -5.09
CA LEU A 29 -3.70 -1.24 -6.08
C LEU A 29 -3.11 -2.43 -6.83
N MET A 30 -3.03 -3.59 -6.18
CA MET A 30 -2.55 -4.79 -6.85
C MET A 30 -3.58 -5.35 -7.83
N GLU A 31 -4.86 -5.20 -7.52
CA GLU A 31 -5.92 -5.68 -8.39
C GLU A 31 -6.12 -4.76 -9.60
N SER A 32 -5.87 -3.46 -9.40
CA SER A 32 -6.05 -2.48 -10.47
C SER A 32 -4.85 -1.55 -10.48
N GLU A 33 -3.81 -2.00 -11.17
CA GLU A 33 -2.59 -1.22 -11.28
C GLU A 33 -2.89 0.19 -11.78
N GLY A 34 -2.27 1.15 -11.14
CA GLY A 34 -2.51 2.54 -11.49
C GLY A 34 -3.87 3.04 -11.04
N TYR A 35 -4.42 2.44 -10.00
CA TYR A 35 -5.75 2.79 -9.53
C TYR A 35 -5.83 4.24 -9.06
N ASN A 36 -6.96 4.86 -9.38
CA ASN A 36 -7.24 6.22 -8.93
C ASN A 36 -7.74 6.18 -7.48
N VAL A 37 -6.97 6.79 -6.58
CA VAL A 37 -7.30 6.74 -5.16
C VAL A 37 -8.58 7.48 -4.80
N THR A 38 -9.06 8.36 -5.69
CA THR A 38 -10.33 9.04 -5.46
C THR A 38 -11.48 8.03 -5.42
N LYS A 39 -11.44 7.05 -6.32
CA LYS A 39 -12.45 5.99 -6.32
C LYS A 39 -12.32 5.13 -5.08
N MET A 40 -11.09 4.88 -4.67
CA MET A 40 -10.82 4.09 -3.48
C MET A 40 -11.37 4.77 -2.24
N GLN A 41 -11.23 6.09 -2.17
CA GLN A 41 -11.76 6.87 -1.06
C GLN A 41 -13.27 6.68 -0.91
N SER A 42 -13.98 6.69 -2.04
CA SER A 42 -15.42 6.47 -2.01
C SER A 42 -15.78 5.12 -1.43
N CYS A 43 -15.04 4.09 -1.82
CA CYS A 43 -15.31 2.74 -1.33
C CYS A 43 -15.02 2.59 0.16
N LEU A 44 -13.99 3.27 0.63
CA LEU A 44 -13.58 3.17 2.03
C LEU A 44 -14.41 4.06 2.95
N ASP A 45 -15.09 5.04 2.37
CA ASP A 45 -15.92 5.98 3.14
C ASP A 45 -15.14 6.65 4.26
N ILE A 46 -13.98 7.21 3.92
CA ILE A 46 -13.13 7.93 4.87
C ILE A 46 -12.82 9.31 4.32
N PRO A 47 -12.48 10.27 5.19
CA PRO A 47 -12.08 11.59 4.71
C PRO A 47 -10.82 11.49 3.85
N GLN A 48 -10.73 12.40 2.88
CA GLN A 48 -9.55 12.43 2.01
C GLN A 48 -8.27 12.65 2.79
N SER A 49 -8.31 13.47 3.84
CA SER A 49 -7.14 13.73 4.66
C SER A 49 -6.65 12.46 5.35
N THR A 50 -7.58 11.61 5.77
CA THR A 50 -7.23 10.34 6.40
C THR A 50 -6.56 9.41 5.39
N LEU A 51 -7.15 9.32 4.20
CA LEU A 51 -6.56 8.50 3.14
C LEU A 51 -5.17 9.00 2.78
N SER A 52 -5.00 10.33 2.69
CA SER A 52 -3.70 10.91 2.36
C SER A 52 -2.64 10.53 3.39
N GLN A 53 -3.00 10.49 4.67
CA GLN A 53 -2.07 10.10 5.72
C GLN A 53 -1.61 8.66 5.53
N HIS A 54 -2.54 7.77 5.19
CA HIS A 54 -2.19 6.37 4.94
C HIS A 54 -1.31 6.22 3.70
N LEU A 55 -1.62 6.96 2.64
CA LEU A 55 -0.81 6.93 1.43
C LEU A 55 0.61 7.42 1.70
N THR A 56 0.73 8.50 2.49
CA THR A 56 2.04 9.04 2.85
C THR A 56 2.87 8.00 3.58
N LYS A 57 2.25 7.32 4.54
CA LYS A 57 2.95 6.29 5.30
C LYS A 57 3.46 5.17 4.40
N LEU A 58 2.62 4.74 3.47
CA LEU A 58 3.01 3.68 2.54
C LEU A 58 4.11 4.15 1.59
N LYS A 59 4.06 5.40 1.14
CA LYS A 59 5.10 5.95 0.28
C LYS A 59 6.42 6.10 1.02
N ASP A 60 6.37 6.55 2.25
CA ASP A 60 7.58 6.76 3.05
C ASP A 60 8.36 5.46 3.24
N LEU A 61 7.65 4.34 3.27
CA LEU A 61 8.29 3.04 3.43
C LEU A 61 8.56 2.34 2.11
N ASN A 62 8.38 3.07 1.01
CA ASN A 62 8.62 2.56 -0.34
C ASN A 62 7.76 1.35 -0.69
N ILE A 63 6.58 1.26 -0.08
CA ILE A 63 5.64 0.19 -0.39
C ILE A 63 4.89 0.52 -1.68
N ILE A 64 4.50 1.79 -1.82
CA ILE A 64 3.83 2.26 -3.03
C ILE A 64 4.59 3.45 -3.60
N GLU A 65 4.35 3.73 -4.87
CA GLU A 65 4.85 4.96 -5.47
C GLU A 65 3.77 5.57 -6.33
N GLY A 66 3.79 6.90 -6.42
CA GLY A 66 2.84 7.63 -7.23
C GLY A 66 3.51 8.12 -8.50
N GLN A 67 2.77 8.08 -9.58
CA GLN A 67 3.23 8.61 -10.86
C GLN A 67 2.24 9.65 -11.33
N ARG A 68 2.73 10.85 -11.55
CA ARG A 68 1.88 11.94 -12.03
C ARG A 68 1.59 11.78 -13.50
N ASN A 69 0.34 11.92 -13.85
CA ASN A 69 -0.10 11.84 -15.22
C ASN A 69 -1.08 12.99 -15.44
N GLY A 70 -0.56 14.15 -15.83
CA GLY A 70 -1.39 15.36 -15.91
C GLY A 70 -1.75 15.84 -14.52
N VAL A 71 -3.04 15.99 -14.25
CA VAL A 71 -3.52 16.43 -12.93
C VAL A 71 -3.77 15.24 -12.01
N GLU A 72 -3.69 14.03 -12.53
CA GLU A 72 -3.92 12.81 -11.75
C GLU A 72 -2.62 12.23 -11.25
N ILE A 73 -2.69 11.56 -10.10
CA ILE A 73 -1.59 10.73 -9.61
C ILE A 73 -2.11 9.31 -9.54
N LYS A 74 -1.44 8.41 -10.23
CA LYS A 74 -1.76 7.00 -10.19
C LYS A 74 -0.74 6.30 -9.29
N TYR A 75 -1.21 5.39 -8.46
CA TYR A 75 -0.38 4.71 -7.49
C TYR A 75 -0.19 3.25 -7.84
N TYR A 76 1.00 2.74 -7.52
CA TYR A 76 1.38 1.36 -7.81
C TYR A 76 2.07 0.78 -6.58
N VAL A 77 1.89 -0.52 -6.36
CA VAL A 77 2.65 -1.20 -5.33
C VAL A 77 4.04 -1.45 -5.87
N LYS A 78 5.03 -0.95 -5.16
CA LYS A 78 6.42 -1.01 -5.60
C LYS A 78 7.19 -2.15 -4.94
N ASN A 79 6.88 -2.47 -3.71
CA ASN A 79 7.64 -3.44 -2.92
C ASN A 79 7.24 -4.87 -3.27
N ASP A 80 8.20 -5.64 -3.78
CA ASP A 80 7.93 -7.01 -4.23
C ASP A 80 7.57 -7.95 -3.09
N GLU A 81 8.15 -7.74 -1.91
CA GLU A 81 7.81 -8.58 -0.76
C GLU A 81 6.37 -8.37 -0.32
N VAL A 82 5.92 -7.12 -0.34
CA VAL A 82 4.54 -6.81 -0.01
C VAL A 82 3.61 -7.48 -1.02
N LYS A 83 3.95 -7.45 -2.29
CA LYS A 83 3.15 -8.11 -3.31
C LYS A 83 3.00 -9.61 -3.00
N LYS A 84 4.09 -10.25 -2.62
CA LYS A 84 4.06 -11.67 -2.30
C LYS A 84 3.20 -11.95 -1.06
N ILE A 85 3.32 -11.10 -0.05
CA ILE A 85 2.53 -11.24 1.17
C ILE A 85 1.04 -11.12 0.86
N ILE A 86 0.68 -10.10 0.11
CA ILE A 86 -0.72 -9.87 -0.24
C ILE A 86 -1.29 -11.04 -1.05
N ASN A 87 -0.52 -11.51 -2.03
CA ASN A 87 -0.96 -12.64 -2.84
C ASN A 87 -1.15 -13.90 -1.99
N THR A 88 -0.32 -14.06 -0.97
CA THR A 88 -0.40 -15.23 -0.10
C THR A 88 -1.62 -15.20 0.80
N ILE A 89 -1.89 -14.05 1.42
CA ILE A 89 -2.98 -13.96 2.40
C ILE A 89 -4.34 -13.77 1.74
N PHE A 90 -4.37 -13.27 0.52
CA PHE A 90 -5.61 -13.13 -0.24
C PHE A 90 -5.56 -14.07 -1.44
N GLU A 91 -5.43 -15.33 -1.20
CA GLU A 91 -5.33 -16.29 -2.31
C GLU A 91 -6.42 -16.08 -3.33
N GLU A 92 -6.01 -15.70 -4.52
CA GLU A 92 -6.95 -15.50 -5.61
C GLU A 92 -7.13 -16.82 -6.36
N GLN A 93 -8.35 -17.15 -6.60
CA GLN A 93 -8.67 -18.39 -7.31
C GLN A 93 -8.54 -18.21 -8.81
#